data_5c84979cd730c3bbf423d605966e11c1
#
_entry.id   5c84979cd730c3bbf423d605966e11c1
#
_cell.length_a   1.000
_cell.length_b   1.000
_cell.length_c   1.000
_cell.angle_alpha   90.00
_cell.angle_beta   90.00
_cell.angle_gamma   90.00
#
_symmetry.space_group_name_H-M   'P 1'
#
loop_
_entity.id
_entity.type
_entity.pdbx_description
1 polymer ?
#
loop_
_entity_poly.entity_id
_entity_poly.type
_entity_poly.pdbx_seq_one_letter_code
_entity_poly.pdbx_strand_id
1 'polypeptide(L)'
;MAYKKKLISLIFIFFIFNNTSFCLENKILVKIDNEIVTGIDVDNEAKYLISLNPNIKNLSKKEIFDISKKSIIREKVKYIEINKNFKNLNVPDNYIEQILKNIYQKIGIESLEIFKQYLKGNSIDYEYVKDKIKIETLWNELIFAKFSSKIVINKEEIRKKLTSEVKRYSKSFMVSEIFFETSNSDQIENIYKNIVKTIENDGFDKAVLTYSSSKTANSGGQLGWIQEETLNKNLRDVFNKMNEGEYTKPITVPAGFLVLKINKIKKEKVNQNIEKKINEIINFKKNDQLNQFSKIHFNKIKKDMYIYEF
;
A
#
# COMPACT_ATOMS: atom_id res chain seq x y z
N MET A 1 -12.58 -32.67 78.23
CA MET A 1 -12.28 -31.49 77.42
C MET A 1 -11.57 -31.93 76.14
N ALA A 2 -12.29 -32.01 75.03
CA ALA A 2 -11.75 -32.50 73.78
C ALA A 2 -11.70 -31.34 72.74
N TYR A 3 -10.48 -30.94 72.41
CA TYR A 3 -10.28 -29.96 71.37
C TYR A 3 -10.32 -30.62 69.99
N LYS A 4 -11.39 -30.34 69.20
CA LYS A 4 -11.48 -30.72 67.80
C LYS A 4 -10.61 -29.75 66.98
N LYS A 5 -9.47 -30.22 66.45
CA LYS A 5 -8.71 -29.49 65.42
C LYS A 5 -9.43 -29.64 64.09
N LYS A 6 -10.00 -28.54 63.58
CA LYS A 6 -10.46 -28.46 62.20
C LYS A 6 -9.27 -28.30 61.27
N LEU A 7 -9.02 -29.33 60.46
CA LEU A 7 -8.09 -29.32 59.35
C LEU A 7 -8.73 -28.58 58.17
N ILE A 8 -8.31 -27.36 57.92
CA ILE A 8 -8.74 -26.61 56.73
C ILE A 8 -7.81 -27.05 55.61
N SER A 9 -8.37 -27.89 54.69
CA SER A 9 -7.70 -28.27 53.47
C SER A 9 -7.80 -27.09 52.48
N LEU A 10 -6.66 -26.42 52.24
CA LEU A 10 -6.52 -25.36 51.28
C LEU A 10 -6.35 -26.02 49.89
N ILE A 11 -7.45 -26.14 49.13
CA ILE A 11 -7.38 -26.55 47.74
C ILE A 11 -6.83 -25.39 46.94
N PHE A 12 -5.55 -25.50 46.58
CA PHE A 12 -4.88 -24.60 45.67
C PHE A 12 -5.33 -24.97 44.25
N ILE A 13 -6.38 -24.32 43.76
CA ILE A 13 -6.78 -24.45 42.34
C ILE A 13 -5.73 -23.73 41.51
N PHE A 14 -4.81 -24.52 40.95
CA PHE A 14 -3.86 -24.06 39.95
C PHE A 14 -4.66 -23.79 38.66
N PHE A 15 -5.10 -22.53 38.48
CA PHE A 15 -5.60 -22.04 37.19
C PHE A 15 -4.43 -22.08 36.22
N ILE A 16 -4.27 -23.20 35.51
CA ILE A 16 -3.41 -23.27 34.32
C ILE A 16 -4.07 -22.38 33.29
N PHE A 17 -3.64 -21.14 33.24
CA PHE A 17 -3.86 -20.29 32.07
C PHE A 17 -3.16 -20.99 30.90
N ASN A 18 -3.90 -21.78 30.14
CA ASN A 18 -3.49 -22.18 28.83
C ASN A 18 -3.39 -20.91 27.97
N ASN A 19 -2.26 -20.19 28.09
CA ASN A 19 -1.81 -19.33 27.05
C ASN A 19 -1.55 -20.26 25.85
N THR A 20 -2.56 -20.45 25.01
CA THR A 20 -2.34 -20.93 23.66
C THR A 20 -1.50 -19.86 22.97
N SER A 21 -0.18 -19.92 23.19
CA SER A 21 0.76 -19.37 22.23
C SER A 21 0.33 -19.98 20.91
N PHE A 22 -0.23 -19.18 20.03
CA PHE A 22 -0.30 -19.50 18.62
C PHE A 22 1.16 -19.57 18.17
N CYS A 23 1.79 -20.72 18.42
CA CYS A 23 3.00 -21.08 17.72
C CYS A 23 2.56 -21.19 16.28
N LEU A 24 2.85 -20.14 15.48
CA LEU A 24 2.76 -20.23 14.05
C LEU A 24 3.78 -21.32 13.66
N GLU A 25 3.28 -22.56 13.60
CA GLU A 25 4.03 -23.68 13.07
C GLU A 25 4.62 -23.24 11.74
N ASN A 26 5.82 -23.69 11.43
CA ASN A 26 6.49 -23.46 10.15
C ASN A 26 5.73 -24.17 9.01
N LYS A 27 4.42 -23.87 8.93
CA LYS A 27 3.47 -24.48 8.01
C LYS A 27 3.49 -23.68 6.70
N ILE A 28 3.56 -24.39 5.60
CA ILE A 28 3.36 -23.80 4.28
C ILE A 28 1.89 -23.38 4.18
N LEU A 29 1.65 -22.11 3.90
CA LEU A 29 0.32 -21.54 3.74
C LEU A 29 -0.07 -21.37 2.29
N VAL A 30 0.93 -21.04 1.43
CA VAL A 30 0.71 -20.81 0.00
C VAL A 30 1.92 -21.32 -0.77
N LYS A 31 1.66 -21.95 -1.92
CA LYS A 31 2.67 -22.26 -2.92
C LYS A 31 2.38 -21.42 -4.17
N ILE A 32 3.42 -20.75 -4.70
CA ILE A 32 3.33 -19.91 -5.91
C ILE A 32 4.44 -20.38 -6.85
N ASP A 33 4.09 -21.14 -7.87
CA ASP A 33 5.05 -21.84 -8.74
C ASP A 33 6.08 -22.62 -7.88
N ASN A 34 7.35 -22.17 -7.86
CA ASN A 34 8.44 -22.78 -7.07
C ASN A 34 8.69 -22.06 -5.72
N GLU A 35 7.98 -21.00 -5.42
CA GLU A 35 8.10 -20.25 -4.17
C GLU A 35 7.03 -20.71 -3.17
N ILE A 36 7.38 -20.63 -1.87
CA ILE A 36 6.46 -20.92 -0.78
C ILE A 36 6.28 -19.69 0.11
N VAL A 37 5.12 -19.61 0.75
CA VAL A 37 4.82 -18.65 1.82
C VAL A 37 4.49 -19.45 3.06
N THR A 38 5.22 -19.22 4.14
CA THR A 38 5.04 -19.89 5.42
C THR A 38 4.31 -19.01 6.43
N GLY A 39 3.89 -19.60 7.55
CA GLY A 39 3.34 -18.84 8.68
C GLY A 39 4.34 -17.81 9.24
N ILE A 40 5.64 -18.15 9.24
CA ILE A 40 6.71 -17.23 9.69
C ILE A 40 6.83 -16.03 8.75
N ASP A 41 6.73 -16.22 7.44
CA ASP A 41 6.77 -15.12 6.47
C ASP A 41 5.61 -14.15 6.71
N VAL A 42 4.41 -14.68 6.97
CA VAL A 42 3.23 -13.85 7.26
C VAL A 42 3.37 -13.10 8.58
N ASP A 43 3.95 -13.71 9.62
CA ASP A 43 4.20 -13.05 10.90
C ASP A 43 5.24 -11.92 10.77
N ASN A 44 6.34 -12.16 10.07
CA ASN A 44 7.37 -11.15 9.79
C ASN A 44 6.78 -9.99 8.99
N GLU A 45 5.93 -10.29 8.01
CA GLU A 45 5.23 -9.26 7.23
C GLU A 45 4.27 -8.46 8.12
N ALA A 46 3.54 -9.12 9.02
CA ALA A 46 2.65 -8.43 9.96
C ALA A 46 3.41 -7.44 10.84
N LYS A 47 4.54 -7.85 11.41
CA LYS A 47 5.42 -6.97 12.20
C LYS A 47 5.89 -5.77 11.36
N TYR A 48 6.34 -6.03 10.14
CA TYR A 48 6.80 -4.99 9.21
C TYR A 48 5.68 -3.99 8.90
N LEU A 49 4.50 -4.46 8.52
CA LEU A 49 3.37 -3.59 8.18
C LEU A 49 2.92 -2.76 9.38
N ILE A 50 2.84 -3.36 10.57
CA ILE A 50 2.49 -2.68 11.81
C ILE A 50 3.53 -1.60 12.17
N SER A 51 4.82 -1.87 11.94
CA SER A 51 5.88 -0.90 12.24
C SER A 51 5.81 0.34 11.36
N LEU A 52 5.41 0.19 10.11
CA LEU A 52 5.28 1.30 9.16
C LEU A 52 3.93 2.01 9.24
N ASN A 53 2.90 1.32 9.73
CA ASN A 53 1.56 1.87 9.90
C ASN A 53 0.94 1.38 11.22
N PRO A 54 1.10 2.14 12.32
CA PRO A 54 0.57 1.76 13.63
C PRO A 54 -0.95 1.52 13.68
N ASN A 55 -1.72 2.10 12.74
CA ASN A 55 -3.17 1.90 12.68
C ASN A 55 -3.56 0.43 12.43
N ILE A 56 -2.66 -0.37 11.84
CA ILE A 56 -2.86 -1.81 11.65
C ILE A 56 -3.05 -2.55 12.98
N LYS A 57 -2.49 -2.04 14.08
CA LYS A 57 -2.69 -2.62 15.44
C LYS A 57 -4.15 -2.64 15.89
N ASN A 58 -4.98 -1.78 15.33
CA ASN A 58 -6.40 -1.68 15.67
C ASN A 58 -7.25 -2.75 14.95
N LEU A 59 -6.67 -3.49 14.02
CA LEU A 59 -7.34 -4.57 13.30
C LEU A 59 -7.34 -5.85 14.14
N SER A 60 -8.30 -6.74 13.86
CA SER A 60 -8.31 -8.07 14.44
C SER A 60 -7.10 -8.90 13.96
N LYS A 61 -6.69 -9.90 14.75
CA LYS A 61 -5.60 -10.81 14.38
C LYS A 61 -5.81 -11.46 13.00
N LYS A 62 -7.05 -11.80 12.69
CA LYS A 62 -7.41 -12.39 11.39
C LYS A 62 -7.20 -11.39 10.24
N GLU A 63 -7.65 -10.15 10.40
CA GLU A 63 -7.46 -9.11 9.37
C GLU A 63 -5.97 -8.82 9.14
N ILE A 64 -5.18 -8.72 10.22
CA ILE A 64 -3.72 -8.54 10.12
C ILE A 64 -3.09 -9.71 9.36
N PHE A 65 -3.47 -10.93 9.69
CA PHE A 65 -2.98 -12.13 9.01
C PHE A 65 -3.33 -12.11 7.51
N ASP A 66 -4.59 -11.83 7.16
CA ASP A 66 -5.05 -11.81 5.77
C ASP A 66 -4.35 -10.72 4.94
N ILE A 67 -4.15 -9.53 5.50
CA ILE A 67 -3.43 -8.43 4.86
C ILE A 67 -1.96 -8.82 4.64
N SER A 68 -1.32 -9.38 5.65
CA SER A 68 0.09 -9.79 5.59
C SER A 68 0.29 -10.91 4.59
N LYS A 69 -0.59 -11.92 4.58
CA LYS A 69 -0.57 -13.01 3.60
C LYS A 69 -0.70 -12.46 2.17
N LYS A 70 -1.64 -11.56 1.92
CA LYS A 70 -1.81 -10.91 0.61
C LYS A 70 -0.57 -10.09 0.20
N SER A 71 0.07 -9.42 1.15
CA SER A 71 1.27 -8.62 0.90
C SER A 71 2.46 -9.50 0.48
N ILE A 72 2.72 -10.60 1.20
CA ILE A 72 3.79 -11.56 0.86
C ILE A 72 3.52 -12.25 -0.48
N ILE A 73 2.28 -12.67 -0.75
CA ILE A 73 1.92 -13.26 -2.06
C ILE A 73 2.26 -12.26 -3.19
N ARG A 74 1.93 -10.99 -3.02
CA ARG A 74 2.23 -9.95 -4.00
C ARG A 74 3.74 -9.81 -4.23
N GLU A 75 4.51 -9.82 -3.17
CA GLU A 75 5.97 -9.72 -3.22
C GLU A 75 6.57 -10.93 -3.94
N LYS A 76 6.14 -12.15 -3.60
CA LYS A 76 6.61 -13.38 -4.24
C LYS A 76 6.29 -13.44 -5.73
N VAL A 77 5.08 -13.01 -6.14
CA VAL A 77 4.71 -12.90 -7.56
C VAL A 77 5.66 -11.95 -8.30
N LYS A 78 5.96 -10.78 -7.72
CA LYS A 78 6.94 -9.84 -8.29
C LYS A 78 8.33 -10.44 -8.36
N TYR A 79 8.78 -11.08 -7.29
CA TYR A 79 10.09 -11.72 -7.21
C TYR A 79 10.29 -12.78 -8.29
N ILE A 80 9.30 -13.65 -8.51
CA ILE A 80 9.33 -14.66 -9.58
C ILE A 80 9.48 -13.99 -10.96
N GLU A 81 8.71 -12.95 -11.24
CA GLU A 81 8.78 -12.24 -12.51
C GLU A 81 10.11 -11.51 -12.71
N ILE A 82 10.64 -10.89 -11.63
CA ILE A 82 11.95 -10.23 -11.64
C ILE A 82 13.04 -11.24 -11.99
N ASN A 83 13.07 -12.41 -11.35
CA ASN A 83 14.04 -13.46 -11.61
C ASN A 83 13.99 -14.02 -13.06
N LYS A 84 12.81 -14.02 -13.68
CA LYS A 84 12.66 -14.40 -15.10
C LYS A 84 13.28 -13.36 -16.05
N ASN A 85 13.38 -12.09 -15.65
CA ASN A 85 13.76 -11.00 -16.55
C ASN A 85 15.16 -10.42 -16.28
N PHE A 86 15.69 -10.54 -15.07
CA PHE A 86 17.01 -10.02 -14.70
C PHE A 86 17.99 -11.15 -14.36
N LYS A 87 19.21 -11.06 -14.94
CA LYS A 87 20.32 -11.96 -14.58
C LYS A 87 21.04 -11.54 -13.31
N ASN A 88 20.99 -10.26 -12.98
CA ASN A 88 21.61 -9.68 -11.78
C ASN A 88 20.56 -8.89 -11.01
N LEU A 89 20.39 -9.20 -9.74
CA LEU A 89 19.42 -8.58 -8.83
C LEU A 89 20.09 -7.53 -7.92
N ASN A 90 21.21 -7.00 -8.31
CA ASN A 90 21.93 -6.03 -7.49
C ASN A 90 21.33 -4.63 -7.64
N VAL A 91 20.98 -4.03 -6.53
CA VAL A 91 20.56 -2.63 -6.42
C VAL A 91 21.62 -1.89 -5.59
N PRO A 92 22.17 -0.77 -6.06
CA PRO A 92 23.18 -0.03 -5.32
C PRO A 92 22.71 0.38 -3.92
N ASP A 93 23.54 0.17 -2.89
CA ASP A 93 23.18 0.45 -1.50
C ASP A 93 22.81 1.92 -1.26
N ASN A 94 23.51 2.86 -1.89
CA ASN A 94 23.21 4.28 -1.79
C ASN A 94 21.77 4.63 -2.28
N TYR A 95 21.27 3.90 -3.26
CA TYR A 95 19.88 4.06 -3.74
C TYR A 95 18.88 3.50 -2.74
N ILE A 96 19.17 2.33 -2.17
CA ILE A 96 18.35 1.73 -1.11
C ILE A 96 18.27 2.67 0.11
N GLU A 97 19.41 3.25 0.51
CA GLU A 97 19.48 4.18 1.63
C GLU A 97 18.64 5.44 1.42
N GLN A 98 18.60 5.98 0.19
CA GLN A 98 17.71 7.11 -0.14
C GLN A 98 16.23 6.74 0.02
N ILE A 99 15.84 5.54 -0.39
CA ILE A 99 14.46 5.06 -0.23
C ILE A 99 14.14 4.85 1.26
N LEU A 100 15.06 4.21 2.00
CA LEU A 100 14.93 4.03 3.45
C LEU A 100 14.76 5.36 4.17
N LYS A 101 15.55 6.37 3.79
CA LYS A 101 15.43 7.72 4.35
C LYS A 101 14.01 8.27 4.20
N ASN A 102 13.42 8.13 3.01
CA ASN A 102 12.05 8.56 2.77
C ASN A 102 11.02 7.77 3.60
N ILE A 103 11.29 6.49 3.87
CA ILE A 103 10.41 5.63 4.67
C ILE A 103 10.44 6.06 6.13
N TYR A 104 11.64 6.12 6.75
CA TYR A 104 11.72 6.40 8.18
C TYR A 104 11.35 7.85 8.53
N GLN A 105 11.63 8.81 7.64
CA GLN A 105 11.18 10.20 7.83
C GLN A 105 9.65 10.34 7.82
N LYS A 106 8.94 9.54 7.03
CA LYS A 106 7.46 9.54 7.03
C LYS A 106 6.84 9.09 8.35
N ILE A 107 7.54 8.26 9.10
CA ILE A 107 7.11 7.80 10.43
C ILE A 107 7.77 8.60 11.57
N GLY A 108 8.40 9.75 11.24
CA GLY A 108 8.95 10.68 12.23
C GLY A 108 10.31 10.29 12.80
N ILE A 109 11.05 9.39 12.15
CA ILE A 109 12.40 8.96 12.56
C ILE A 109 13.43 9.78 11.79
N GLU A 110 14.44 10.30 12.49
CA GLU A 110 15.39 11.30 11.95
C GLU A 110 16.64 10.67 11.33
N SER A 111 17.07 9.49 11.78
CA SER A 111 18.32 8.86 11.30
C SER A 111 18.17 7.37 11.04
N LEU A 112 19.10 6.83 10.23
CA LEU A 112 19.15 5.41 9.91
C LEU A 112 19.44 4.55 11.15
N GLU A 113 20.27 5.02 12.05
CA GLU A 113 20.63 4.31 13.29
C GLU A 113 19.42 4.17 14.20
N ILE A 114 18.66 5.25 14.38
CA ILE A 114 17.41 5.22 15.15
C ILE A 114 16.40 4.30 14.46
N PHE A 115 16.34 4.30 13.12
CA PHE A 115 15.46 3.41 12.37
C PHE A 115 15.84 1.93 12.56
N LYS A 116 17.13 1.58 12.53
CA LYS A 116 17.61 0.21 12.82
C LYS A 116 17.23 -0.23 14.24
N GLN A 117 17.39 0.66 15.22
CA GLN A 117 16.97 0.38 16.61
C GLN A 117 15.45 0.20 16.71
N TYR A 118 14.68 1.04 16.02
CA TYR A 118 13.23 0.92 15.94
C TYR A 118 12.78 -0.42 15.34
N LEU A 119 13.39 -0.86 14.24
CA LEU A 119 13.10 -2.15 13.63
C LEU A 119 13.43 -3.29 14.59
N LYS A 120 14.62 -3.26 15.21
CA LYS A 120 15.03 -4.27 16.22
C LYS A 120 14.06 -4.33 17.39
N GLY A 121 13.60 -3.18 17.91
CA GLY A 121 12.60 -3.10 18.97
C GLY A 121 11.24 -3.69 18.60
N ASN A 122 10.92 -3.75 17.29
CA ASN A 122 9.73 -4.40 16.75
C ASN A 122 9.99 -5.83 16.23
N SER A 123 11.15 -6.43 16.54
CA SER A 123 11.56 -7.77 16.09
C SER A 123 11.57 -7.91 14.56
N ILE A 124 12.05 -6.89 13.87
CA ILE A 124 12.19 -6.85 12.41
C ILE A 124 13.67 -6.78 12.06
N ASP A 125 14.10 -7.65 11.16
CA ASP A 125 15.44 -7.60 10.59
C ASP A 125 15.55 -6.43 9.59
N TYR A 126 16.63 -5.67 9.70
CA TYR A 126 16.94 -4.59 8.76
C TYR A 126 17.16 -5.09 7.33
N GLU A 127 17.82 -6.24 7.15
CA GLU A 127 18.02 -6.84 5.82
C GLU A 127 16.69 -7.27 5.19
N TYR A 128 15.73 -7.76 5.99
CA TYR A 128 14.38 -8.03 5.49
C TYR A 128 13.74 -6.78 4.85
N VAL A 129 13.89 -5.61 5.48
CA VAL A 129 13.37 -4.35 4.93
C VAL A 129 14.12 -3.94 3.65
N LYS A 130 15.45 -4.12 3.62
CA LYS A 130 16.28 -3.87 2.42
C LYS A 130 15.84 -4.75 1.25
N ASP A 131 15.59 -6.03 1.49
CA ASP A 131 15.19 -6.97 0.44
C ASP A 131 13.83 -6.59 -0.15
N LYS A 132 12.88 -6.15 0.66
CA LYS A 132 11.60 -5.61 0.17
C LYS A 132 11.81 -4.40 -0.74
N ILE A 133 12.68 -3.48 -0.34
CA ILE A 133 13.02 -2.30 -1.17
C ILE A 133 13.69 -2.72 -2.48
N LYS A 134 14.60 -3.71 -2.45
CA LYS A 134 15.24 -4.25 -3.66
C LYS A 134 14.18 -4.81 -4.63
N ILE A 135 13.26 -5.64 -4.13
CA ILE A 135 12.19 -6.22 -4.94
C ILE A 135 11.32 -5.13 -5.57
N GLU A 136 10.89 -4.14 -4.80
CA GLU A 136 10.09 -3.03 -5.34
C GLU A 136 10.88 -2.17 -6.34
N THR A 137 12.16 -1.96 -6.11
CA THR A 137 13.04 -1.21 -7.02
C THR A 137 13.20 -1.94 -8.35
N LEU A 138 13.56 -3.22 -8.31
CA LEU A 138 13.73 -4.06 -9.50
C LEU A 138 12.39 -4.23 -10.25
N TRP A 139 11.28 -4.33 -9.53
CA TRP A 139 9.96 -4.33 -10.15
C TRP A 139 9.68 -3.04 -10.91
N ASN A 140 9.95 -1.88 -10.31
CA ASN A 140 9.76 -0.60 -10.98
C ASN A 140 10.67 -0.44 -12.20
N GLU A 141 11.90 -0.94 -12.13
CA GLU A 141 12.84 -0.98 -13.25
C GLU A 141 12.33 -1.89 -14.38
N LEU A 142 11.82 -3.07 -14.06
CA LEU A 142 11.19 -3.98 -15.01
C LEU A 142 10.02 -3.32 -15.73
N ILE A 143 9.12 -2.68 -14.98
CA ILE A 143 7.98 -1.98 -15.55
C ILE A 143 8.42 -0.83 -16.44
N PHE A 144 9.42 -0.07 -16.03
CA PHE A 144 9.99 0.98 -16.86
C PHE A 144 10.60 0.43 -18.15
N ALA A 145 11.41 -0.60 -18.06
CA ALA A 145 12.04 -1.24 -19.23
C ALA A 145 10.99 -1.78 -20.22
N LYS A 146 9.93 -2.42 -19.72
CA LYS A 146 8.88 -3.02 -20.59
C LYS A 146 7.92 -1.99 -21.19
N PHE A 147 7.66 -0.87 -20.51
CA PHE A 147 6.53 0.00 -20.85
C PHE A 147 6.87 1.47 -21.07
N SER A 148 8.11 1.92 -20.86
CA SER A 148 8.49 3.33 -21.06
C SER A 148 8.23 3.82 -22.48
N SER A 149 8.42 2.96 -23.49
CA SER A 149 8.13 3.28 -24.91
C SER A 149 6.63 3.42 -25.21
N LYS A 150 5.76 2.93 -24.35
CA LYS A 150 4.30 3.02 -24.48
C LYS A 150 3.70 4.24 -23.78
N ILE A 151 4.53 5.04 -23.11
CA ILE A 151 4.09 6.26 -22.46
C ILE A 151 3.83 7.32 -23.50
N VAL A 152 2.60 7.85 -23.51
CA VAL A 152 2.20 8.91 -24.43
C VAL A 152 1.81 10.14 -23.62
N ILE A 153 2.59 11.22 -23.75
CA ILE A 153 2.33 12.51 -23.08
C ILE A 153 2.41 13.62 -24.11
N ASN A 154 1.30 14.32 -24.30
CA ASN A 154 1.24 15.47 -25.18
C ASN A 154 1.65 16.75 -24.44
N LYS A 155 2.91 17.14 -24.56
CA LYS A 155 3.48 18.34 -23.93
C LYS A 155 2.79 19.62 -24.39
N GLU A 156 2.47 19.74 -25.68
CA GLU A 156 1.82 20.92 -26.24
C GLU A 156 0.38 21.08 -25.74
N GLU A 157 -0.34 20.00 -25.54
CA GLU A 157 -1.68 20.03 -24.93
C GLU A 157 -1.60 20.53 -23.47
N ILE A 158 -0.60 20.03 -22.71
CA ILE A 158 -0.35 20.50 -21.33
C ILE A 158 -0.05 21.99 -21.33
N ARG A 159 0.83 22.44 -22.21
CA ARG A 159 1.20 23.86 -22.35
C ARG A 159 -0.02 24.72 -22.68
N LYS A 160 -0.81 24.33 -23.70
CA LYS A 160 -2.02 25.06 -24.09
C LYS A 160 -3.02 25.17 -22.94
N LYS A 161 -3.23 24.11 -22.19
CA LYS A 161 -4.12 24.13 -21.02
C LYS A 161 -3.63 25.08 -19.93
N LEU A 162 -2.34 25.08 -19.63
CA LEU A 162 -1.77 25.98 -18.62
C LEU A 162 -1.78 27.43 -19.04
N THR A 163 -1.57 27.73 -20.31
CA THR A 163 -1.55 29.12 -20.83
C THR A 163 -2.95 29.69 -21.08
N SER A 164 -3.94 28.87 -21.44
CA SER A 164 -5.33 29.30 -21.65
C SER A 164 -6.10 29.54 -20.34
N GLU A 165 -5.72 28.84 -19.27
CA GLU A 165 -6.31 28.98 -17.94
C GLU A 165 -5.43 29.89 -17.07
N VAL A 166 -5.39 31.19 -17.31
CA VAL A 166 -4.74 32.15 -16.39
C VAL A 166 -5.56 32.24 -15.10
N LYS A 167 -5.53 31.15 -14.31
CA LYS A 167 -6.08 31.17 -12.96
C LYS A 167 -5.08 31.84 -12.03
N ARG A 168 -5.54 32.86 -11.28
CA ARG A 168 -4.74 33.49 -10.21
C ARG A 168 -4.38 32.51 -9.09
N TYR A 169 -5.14 31.41 -8.97
CA TYR A 169 -4.98 30.38 -7.96
C TYR A 169 -5.15 29.00 -8.60
N SER A 170 -4.32 28.06 -8.19
CA SER A 170 -4.45 26.63 -8.48
C SER A 170 -4.81 25.89 -7.20
N LYS A 171 -5.64 24.84 -7.33
CA LYS A 171 -5.93 23.92 -6.22
C LYS A 171 -4.99 22.73 -6.28
N SER A 172 -4.57 22.27 -5.11
CA SER A 172 -3.95 20.98 -4.93
C SER A 172 -4.78 20.17 -3.92
N PHE A 173 -4.93 18.88 -4.20
CA PHE A 173 -5.72 17.97 -3.38
C PHE A 173 -4.77 16.95 -2.76
N MET A 174 -4.82 16.77 -1.46
CA MET A 174 -4.18 15.65 -0.79
C MET A 174 -5.11 14.46 -0.85
N VAL A 175 -4.71 13.42 -1.57
CA VAL A 175 -5.59 12.32 -1.98
C VAL A 175 -5.13 10.99 -1.40
N SER A 176 -6.09 10.15 -1.01
CA SER A 176 -5.90 8.72 -0.75
C SER A 176 -6.75 7.89 -1.70
N GLU A 177 -6.30 6.66 -2.01
CA GLU A 177 -6.97 5.73 -2.91
C GLU A 177 -7.34 4.41 -2.25
N ILE A 178 -8.47 3.82 -2.67
CA ILE A 178 -8.75 2.40 -2.57
C ILE A 178 -8.82 1.87 -4.00
N PHE A 179 -7.90 0.98 -4.37
CA PHE A 179 -7.93 0.30 -5.66
C PHE A 179 -8.41 -1.12 -5.46
N PHE A 180 -9.46 -1.52 -6.15
CA PHE A 180 -9.97 -2.89 -6.11
C PHE A 180 -10.27 -3.42 -7.51
N GLU A 181 -10.28 -4.74 -7.61
CA GLU A 181 -10.49 -5.47 -8.85
C GLU A 181 -11.69 -6.37 -8.72
N THR A 182 -12.47 -6.47 -9.80
CA THR A 182 -13.48 -7.50 -9.99
C THR A 182 -13.65 -7.78 -11.47
N SER A 183 -13.86 -9.04 -11.80
CA SER A 183 -14.18 -9.46 -13.17
C SER A 183 -15.68 -9.42 -13.46
N ASN A 184 -16.52 -9.24 -12.43
CA ASN A 184 -17.97 -9.23 -12.55
C ASN A 184 -18.50 -7.82 -12.25
N SER A 185 -19.16 -7.20 -13.24
CA SER A 185 -19.80 -5.88 -13.09
C SER A 185 -20.79 -5.81 -11.93
N ASP A 186 -21.53 -6.91 -11.68
CA ASP A 186 -22.56 -6.95 -10.64
C ASP A 186 -21.97 -6.94 -9.23
N GLN A 187 -20.68 -7.27 -9.10
CA GLN A 187 -19.98 -7.24 -7.81
C GLN A 187 -19.44 -5.85 -7.45
N ILE A 188 -19.31 -4.93 -8.41
CA ILE A 188 -18.76 -3.58 -8.17
C ILE A 188 -19.56 -2.86 -7.11
N GLU A 189 -20.88 -2.85 -7.26
CA GLU A 189 -21.79 -2.18 -6.33
C GLU A 189 -21.73 -2.81 -4.93
N ASN A 190 -21.65 -4.14 -4.84
CA ASN A 190 -21.57 -4.84 -3.57
C ASN A 190 -20.24 -4.59 -2.87
N ILE A 191 -19.10 -4.61 -3.60
CA ILE A 191 -17.77 -4.28 -3.06
C ILE A 191 -17.78 -2.84 -2.57
N TYR A 192 -18.31 -1.91 -3.37
CA TYR A 192 -18.40 -0.51 -3.00
C TYR A 192 -19.24 -0.28 -1.74
N LYS A 193 -20.41 -0.92 -1.61
CA LYS A 193 -21.24 -0.87 -0.39
C LYS A 193 -20.47 -1.34 0.84
N ASN A 194 -19.70 -2.42 0.72
CA ASN A 194 -18.86 -2.91 1.81
C ASN A 194 -17.73 -1.92 2.15
N ILE A 195 -17.10 -1.31 1.14
CA ILE A 195 -16.09 -0.25 1.32
C ILE A 195 -16.72 0.93 2.10
N VAL A 196 -17.88 1.42 1.66
CA VAL A 196 -18.59 2.53 2.31
C VAL A 196 -18.92 2.18 3.76
N LYS A 197 -19.52 1.01 4.00
CA LYS A 197 -19.84 0.55 5.35
C LYS A 197 -18.60 0.52 6.26
N THR A 198 -17.47 0.07 5.73
CA THR A 198 -16.20 0.06 6.49
C THR A 198 -15.68 1.48 6.72
N ILE A 199 -15.80 2.37 5.73
CA ILE A 199 -15.41 3.79 5.91
C ILE A 199 -16.22 4.45 7.02
N GLU A 200 -17.53 4.22 7.03
CA GLU A 200 -18.44 4.83 8.00
C GLU A 200 -18.22 4.30 9.43
N ASN A 201 -17.95 3.01 9.58
CA ASN A 201 -17.79 2.39 10.91
C ASN A 201 -16.35 2.54 11.47
N ASP A 202 -15.35 2.39 10.64
CA ASP A 202 -13.96 2.17 11.05
C ASP A 202 -12.96 3.13 10.39
N GLY A 203 -13.44 3.96 9.46
CA GLY A 203 -12.62 4.95 8.76
C GLY A 203 -12.02 4.46 7.44
N PHE A 204 -11.53 5.44 6.66
CA PHE A 204 -11.00 5.20 5.32
C PHE A 204 -9.74 4.33 5.33
N ASP A 205 -8.85 4.51 6.32
CA ASP A 205 -7.59 3.77 6.42
C ASP A 205 -7.83 2.26 6.59
N LYS A 206 -8.85 1.88 7.38
CA LYS A 206 -9.24 0.48 7.53
C LYS A 206 -9.81 -0.08 6.23
N ALA A 207 -10.64 0.70 5.53
CA ALA A 207 -11.18 0.29 4.23
C ALA A 207 -10.05 0.10 3.19
N VAL A 208 -9.02 0.98 3.18
CA VAL A 208 -7.82 0.81 2.35
C VAL A 208 -7.14 -0.52 2.64
N LEU A 209 -6.84 -0.80 3.90
CA LEU A 209 -6.15 -2.03 4.29
C LEU A 209 -6.93 -3.30 3.91
N THR A 210 -8.25 -3.23 4.01
CA THR A 210 -9.14 -4.38 3.79
C THR A 210 -9.37 -4.65 2.30
N TYR A 211 -9.60 -3.60 1.50
CA TYR A 211 -10.08 -3.75 0.12
C TYR A 211 -9.07 -3.35 -0.94
N SER A 212 -8.06 -2.51 -0.61
CA SER A 212 -7.14 -2.02 -1.64
C SER A 212 -6.08 -3.03 -2.01
N SER A 213 -5.93 -3.31 -3.31
CA SER A 213 -4.80 -4.06 -3.87
C SER A 213 -3.70 -3.16 -4.42
N SER A 214 -3.76 -1.85 -4.14
CA SER A 214 -2.72 -0.89 -4.51
C SER A 214 -1.44 -1.08 -3.71
N LYS A 215 -0.31 -0.67 -4.29
CA LYS A 215 0.97 -0.58 -3.56
C LYS A 215 0.94 0.43 -2.40
N THR A 216 0.02 1.40 -2.44
CA THR A 216 -0.17 2.41 -1.39
C THR A 216 -1.02 1.89 -0.23
N ALA A 217 -1.60 0.70 -0.33
CA ALA A 217 -2.50 0.14 0.68
C ALA A 217 -1.87 0.13 2.08
N ASN A 218 -0.60 -0.27 2.18
CA ASN A 218 0.13 -0.37 3.44
C ASN A 218 0.43 1.00 4.10
N SER A 219 0.27 2.10 3.35
CA SER A 219 0.45 3.48 3.83
C SER A 219 -0.86 4.28 3.79
N GLY A 220 -2.00 3.63 4.05
CA GLY A 220 -3.32 4.27 4.09
C GLY A 220 -3.81 4.78 2.74
N GLY A 221 -3.32 4.19 1.64
CA GLY A 221 -3.70 4.57 0.28
C GLY A 221 -3.19 5.95 -0.17
N GLN A 222 -2.24 6.56 0.56
CA GLN A 222 -1.83 7.94 0.32
C GLN A 222 -1.13 8.10 -1.03
N LEU A 223 -1.70 8.95 -1.89
CA LEU A 223 -1.13 9.39 -3.16
C LEU A 223 -0.32 10.70 -3.02
N GLY A 224 -0.54 11.44 -1.91
CA GLY A 224 0.05 12.75 -1.67
C GLY A 224 -0.71 13.90 -2.34
N TRP A 225 -0.02 15.02 -2.56
CA TRP A 225 -0.61 16.21 -3.18
C TRP A 225 -0.68 16.08 -4.70
N ILE A 226 -1.89 16.20 -5.23
CA ILE A 226 -2.19 16.16 -6.68
C ILE A 226 -2.67 17.55 -7.11
N GLN A 227 -1.99 18.12 -8.08
CA GLN A 227 -2.38 19.43 -8.63
C GLN A 227 -3.61 19.30 -9.52
N GLU A 228 -4.53 20.24 -9.45
CA GLU A 228 -5.76 20.28 -10.26
C GLU A 228 -5.49 20.09 -11.76
N GLU A 229 -4.41 20.64 -12.26
CA GLU A 229 -4.04 20.61 -13.68
C GLU A 229 -3.55 19.22 -14.15
N THR A 230 -3.15 18.34 -13.22
CA THR A 230 -2.74 16.98 -13.57
C THR A 230 -3.94 16.06 -13.79
N LEU A 231 -5.08 16.42 -13.21
CA LEU A 231 -6.31 15.66 -13.32
C LEU A 231 -6.91 15.75 -14.74
N ASN A 232 -7.49 14.68 -15.22
CA ASN A 232 -8.34 14.75 -16.41
C ASN A 232 -9.61 15.56 -16.11
N LYS A 233 -10.31 16.01 -17.17
CA LYS A 233 -11.47 16.89 -17.02
C LYS A 233 -12.54 16.31 -16.09
N ASN A 234 -12.90 15.03 -16.27
CA ASN A 234 -13.97 14.40 -15.52
C ASN A 234 -13.64 14.34 -14.02
N LEU A 235 -12.42 13.92 -13.67
CA LEU A 235 -11.98 13.83 -12.29
C LEU A 235 -11.83 15.21 -11.63
N ARG A 236 -11.36 16.20 -12.40
CA ARG A 236 -11.27 17.59 -11.96
C ARG A 236 -12.65 18.15 -11.62
N ASP A 237 -13.66 17.91 -12.48
CA ASP A 237 -15.03 18.37 -12.27
C ASP A 237 -15.66 17.71 -11.04
N VAL A 238 -15.32 16.44 -10.76
CA VAL A 238 -15.73 15.73 -9.53
C VAL A 238 -15.04 16.36 -8.32
N PHE A 239 -13.71 16.48 -8.32
CA PHE A 239 -12.93 17.00 -7.20
C PHE A 239 -13.28 18.45 -6.85
N ASN A 240 -13.62 19.26 -7.85
CA ASN A 240 -14.00 20.64 -7.61
C ASN A 240 -15.36 20.81 -6.91
N LYS A 241 -16.18 19.76 -6.88
CA LYS A 241 -17.48 19.73 -6.18
C LYS A 241 -17.38 19.05 -4.81
N MET A 242 -16.26 18.40 -4.52
CA MET A 242 -16.04 17.67 -3.27
C MET A 242 -15.37 18.57 -2.21
N ASN A 243 -15.65 18.28 -0.96
CA ASN A 243 -15.04 18.86 0.23
C ASN A 243 -13.96 17.93 0.82
N GLU A 244 -13.20 18.45 1.77
CA GLU A 244 -12.27 17.64 2.56
C GLU A 244 -13.05 16.56 3.34
N GLY A 245 -12.51 15.36 3.34
CA GLY A 245 -13.11 14.18 3.96
C GLY A 245 -14.01 13.37 3.03
N GLU A 246 -14.53 13.95 1.96
CA GLU A 246 -15.39 13.25 1.01
C GLU A 246 -14.61 12.28 0.09
N TYR A 247 -15.31 11.26 -0.39
CA TYR A 247 -14.77 10.25 -1.29
C TYR A 247 -15.69 10.01 -2.50
N THR A 248 -15.10 9.57 -3.61
CA THR A 248 -15.81 9.35 -4.88
C THR A 248 -16.57 8.03 -4.88
N LYS A 249 -17.52 7.91 -5.81
CA LYS A 249 -17.96 6.61 -6.30
C LYS A 249 -16.81 5.88 -7.00
N PRO A 250 -16.94 4.56 -7.26
CA PRO A 250 -15.94 3.83 -8.03
C PRO A 250 -15.69 4.44 -9.40
N ILE A 251 -14.42 4.73 -9.69
CA ILE A 251 -13.97 5.27 -10.97
C ILE A 251 -13.30 4.13 -11.72
N THR A 252 -13.76 3.84 -12.94
CA THR A 252 -13.16 2.80 -13.77
C THR A 252 -11.80 3.25 -14.27
N VAL A 253 -10.81 2.38 -14.11
CA VAL A 253 -9.45 2.52 -14.64
C VAL A 253 -9.05 1.23 -15.38
N PRO A 254 -8.03 1.24 -16.25
CA PRO A 254 -7.68 0.07 -17.07
C PRO A 254 -7.46 -1.24 -16.30
N ALA A 255 -7.06 -1.14 -15.02
CA ALA A 255 -6.75 -2.32 -14.20
C ALA A 255 -7.82 -2.64 -13.14
N GLY A 256 -8.93 -1.91 -13.05
CA GLY A 256 -9.96 -2.10 -12.04
C GLY A 256 -10.71 -0.82 -11.68
N PHE A 257 -10.94 -0.60 -10.40
CA PHE A 257 -11.75 0.51 -9.89
C PHE A 257 -11.03 1.26 -8.79
N LEU A 258 -11.21 2.59 -8.78
CA LEU A 258 -10.66 3.49 -7.76
C LEU A 258 -11.77 4.19 -6.99
N VAL A 259 -11.66 4.21 -5.67
CA VAL A 259 -12.36 5.15 -4.80
C VAL A 259 -11.32 6.13 -4.27
N LEU A 260 -11.50 7.42 -4.51
CA LEU A 260 -10.56 8.47 -4.15
C LEU A 260 -11.16 9.35 -3.05
N LYS A 261 -10.39 9.59 -1.98
CA LYS A 261 -10.76 10.49 -0.89
C LYS A 261 -9.92 11.74 -0.94
N ILE A 262 -10.56 12.90 -0.79
CA ILE A 262 -9.88 14.17 -0.56
C ILE A 262 -9.61 14.33 0.94
N ASN A 263 -8.36 14.25 1.35
CA ASN A 263 -7.98 14.47 2.74
C ASN A 263 -7.85 15.95 3.08
N LYS A 264 -7.26 16.75 2.17
CA LYS A 264 -7.08 18.21 2.32
C LYS A 264 -7.12 18.92 0.96
N ILE A 265 -7.54 20.16 0.97
CA ILE A 265 -7.54 21.05 -0.20
C ILE A 265 -6.66 22.27 0.09
N LYS A 266 -5.76 22.58 -0.81
CA LYS A 266 -4.86 23.71 -0.71
C LYS A 266 -5.04 24.62 -1.94
N LYS A 267 -5.17 25.94 -1.72
CA LYS A 267 -5.18 26.93 -2.79
C LYS A 267 -3.86 27.69 -2.76
N GLU A 268 -3.14 27.68 -3.85
CA GLU A 268 -1.87 28.38 -3.98
C GLU A 268 -1.94 29.42 -5.11
N LYS A 269 -1.24 30.55 -4.91
CA LYS A 269 -1.03 31.49 -6.03
C LYS A 269 -0.21 30.77 -7.09
N VAL A 270 -0.65 30.82 -8.33
CA VAL A 270 0.10 30.29 -9.47
C VAL A 270 1.40 31.06 -9.58
N ASN A 271 2.51 30.46 -9.13
CA ASN A 271 3.84 31.02 -9.30
C ASN A 271 4.26 30.81 -10.77
N GLN A 272 4.73 31.83 -11.45
CA GLN A 272 4.80 31.93 -12.93
C GLN A 272 5.88 31.10 -13.62
N ASN A 273 6.47 30.09 -12.99
CA ASN A 273 7.39 29.21 -13.71
C ASN A 273 6.62 28.09 -14.45
N ILE A 274 5.99 28.49 -15.58
CA ILE A 274 5.17 27.60 -16.42
C ILE A 274 5.96 26.37 -16.86
N GLU A 275 7.23 26.47 -17.22
CA GLU A 275 8.04 25.32 -17.65
C GLU A 275 8.27 24.33 -16.52
N LYS A 276 8.55 24.79 -15.30
CA LYS A 276 8.66 23.92 -14.12
C LYS A 276 7.37 23.16 -13.89
N LYS A 277 6.22 23.85 -13.98
CA LYS A 277 4.90 23.26 -13.80
C LYS A 277 4.57 22.24 -14.90
N ILE A 278 4.92 22.52 -16.15
CA ILE A 278 4.78 21.56 -17.26
C ILE A 278 5.57 20.27 -16.96
N ASN A 279 6.82 20.40 -16.52
CA ASN A 279 7.67 19.25 -16.20
C ASN A 279 7.12 18.43 -15.02
N GLU A 280 6.60 19.07 -13.98
CA GLU A 280 5.93 18.40 -12.85
C GLU A 280 4.71 17.60 -13.33
N ILE A 281 3.86 18.19 -14.20
CA ILE A 281 2.70 17.51 -14.77
C ILE A 281 3.12 16.33 -15.66
N ILE A 282 4.16 16.50 -16.49
CA ILE A 282 4.70 15.43 -17.33
C ILE A 282 5.18 14.26 -16.46
N ASN A 283 5.96 14.55 -15.43
CA ASN A 283 6.48 13.52 -14.51
C ASN A 283 5.36 12.80 -13.77
N PHE A 284 4.36 13.55 -13.30
CA PHE A 284 3.17 12.94 -12.68
C PHE A 284 2.45 11.99 -13.64
N LYS A 285 2.13 12.46 -14.86
CA LYS A 285 1.43 11.64 -15.87
C LYS A 285 2.23 10.42 -16.30
N LYS A 286 3.56 10.55 -16.41
CA LYS A 286 4.47 9.44 -16.70
C LYS A 286 4.40 8.38 -15.59
N ASN A 287 4.50 8.80 -14.34
CA ASN A 287 4.45 7.90 -13.20
C ASN A 287 3.07 7.23 -13.06
N ASP A 288 1.98 7.98 -13.33
CA ASP A 288 0.63 7.42 -13.33
C ASP A 288 0.46 6.33 -14.40
N GLN A 289 0.89 6.56 -15.63
CA GLN A 289 0.85 5.56 -16.70
C GLN A 289 1.71 4.33 -16.36
N LEU A 290 2.92 4.51 -15.80
CA LEU A 290 3.76 3.39 -15.35
C LEU A 290 3.08 2.59 -14.22
N ASN A 291 2.41 3.26 -13.28
CA ASN A 291 1.66 2.58 -12.22
C ASN A 291 0.50 1.76 -12.78
N GLN A 292 -0.21 2.28 -13.80
CA GLN A 292 -1.28 1.54 -14.49
C GLN A 292 -0.71 0.32 -15.22
N PHE A 293 0.39 0.46 -15.97
CA PHE A 293 1.08 -0.66 -16.59
C PHE A 293 1.56 -1.68 -15.57
N SER A 294 2.08 -1.24 -14.44
CA SER A 294 2.48 -2.12 -13.32
C SER A 294 1.31 -2.97 -12.82
N LYS A 295 0.14 -2.36 -12.57
CA LYS A 295 -1.07 -3.06 -12.14
C LYS A 295 -1.53 -4.08 -13.19
N ILE A 296 -1.60 -3.66 -14.47
CA ILE A 296 -2.00 -4.54 -15.59
C ILE A 296 -1.04 -5.72 -15.73
N HIS A 297 0.28 -5.45 -15.72
CA HIS A 297 1.29 -6.50 -15.86
C HIS A 297 1.26 -7.48 -14.69
N PHE A 298 1.17 -6.96 -13.46
CA PHE A 298 1.04 -7.78 -12.25
C PHE A 298 -0.17 -8.72 -12.34
N ASN A 299 -1.33 -8.19 -12.70
CA ASN A 299 -2.56 -8.99 -12.80
C ASN A 299 -2.47 -10.05 -13.90
N LYS A 300 -1.81 -9.72 -15.02
CA LYS A 300 -1.57 -10.69 -16.08
C LYS A 300 -0.71 -11.84 -15.58
N ILE A 301 0.49 -11.55 -15.07
CA ILE A 301 1.43 -12.60 -14.62
C ILE A 301 0.87 -13.44 -13.48
N LYS A 302 0.12 -12.82 -12.53
CA LYS A 302 -0.52 -13.54 -11.43
C LYS A 302 -1.54 -14.56 -11.92
N LYS A 303 -2.27 -14.28 -13.01
CA LYS A 303 -3.21 -15.24 -13.62
C LYS A 303 -2.51 -16.44 -14.27
N ASP A 304 -1.28 -16.22 -14.75
CA ASP A 304 -0.49 -17.26 -15.43
C ASP A 304 0.33 -18.10 -14.43
N MET A 305 0.36 -17.73 -13.14
CA MET A 305 1.06 -18.47 -12.07
C MET A 305 0.15 -19.47 -11.40
N TYR A 306 0.73 -20.60 -11.02
CA TYR A 306 0.05 -21.59 -10.20
C TYR A 306 0.12 -21.18 -8.73
N ILE A 307 -1.01 -20.74 -8.16
CA ILE A 307 -1.13 -20.34 -6.76
C ILE A 307 -2.06 -21.32 -6.06
N TYR A 308 -1.53 -22.02 -5.07
CA TYR A 308 -2.26 -22.99 -4.25
C TYR A 308 -2.19 -22.59 -2.78
N GLU A 309 -3.34 -22.47 -2.12
CA GLU A 309 -3.47 -22.20 -0.68
C GLU A 309 -3.82 -23.49 0.06
N PHE A 310 -3.09 -23.75 1.17
CA PHE A 310 -3.25 -24.95 2.00
C PHE A 310 -4.22 -24.72 3.15
#